data_c62096d1425c65a5c84fddc3e8ceb859
#
_entry.id   c62096d1425c65a5c84fddc3e8ceb859
#
_cell.length_a   1.000
_cell.length_b   1.000
_cell.length_c   1.000
_cell.angle_alpha   90.00
_cell.angle_beta   90.00
_cell.angle_gamma   90.00
#
_symmetry.space_group_name_H-M   'P 1'
#
loop_
_entity.id
_entity.type
_entity.pdbx_description
1 polymer ?
#
loop_
_entity_poly.entity_id
_entity_poly.type
_entity_poly.pdbx_seq_one_letter_code
_entity_poly.pdbx_strand_id
1 'polypeptide(L)'
;MDANKTKALEAALGQIERQFGKGTVMRMGDNTRQAIPAISTGSLGLDIALGIGGLPKGRVVEIYGPESSGKTTLTLQVIAEAQKAGGTCAFIDAEHALDPVYAEKLGVVIDDLIVSQPDTGEQALEVTDMLVRSGACDVLVVDSVAALTPRAEIEGEMGDHHVGLQARLMSQALRKLTGNIKTANCLVIFINQIRMKIGVMFGNPETTTGGNALKFYSSVRLDIRRIGAVKDGDEIIGNETRVKVVKNKVAPPFKQTEFQILYGRGINRNGELVDLGVKHGLVDKSGAWYAYKGNKIGQGKANVGIYLTENPEIAAEIESQIRAKELGDVSPEAPDQPKQDFSEE
;
A
#
# COMPACT_ATOMS: atom_id res chain seq x y z
N MET A 1 35.43 -20.65 15.72
CA MET A 1 34.38 -21.60 16.17
C MET A 1 35.03 -22.95 16.37
N ASP A 2 34.58 -23.73 17.37
CA ASP A 2 35.05 -25.07 17.64
C ASP A 2 34.66 -25.99 16.46
N ALA A 3 35.62 -26.72 15.87
CA ALA A 3 35.43 -27.59 14.69
C ALA A 3 34.32 -28.62 14.90
N ASN A 4 34.13 -29.10 16.14
CA ASN A 4 33.09 -30.04 16.50
C ASN A 4 31.68 -29.38 16.43
N LYS A 5 31.56 -28.13 16.84
CA LYS A 5 30.30 -27.37 16.76
C LYS A 5 29.92 -27.08 15.31
N THR A 6 30.90 -26.78 14.43
CA THR A 6 30.66 -26.55 13.00
C THR A 6 30.14 -27.81 12.32
N LYS A 7 30.77 -28.97 12.55
CA LYS A 7 30.30 -30.26 12.00
C LYS A 7 28.90 -30.64 12.50
N ALA A 8 28.63 -30.46 13.80
CA ALA A 8 27.29 -30.72 14.34
C ALA A 8 26.21 -29.83 13.73
N LEU A 9 26.52 -28.53 13.49
CA LEU A 9 25.60 -27.59 12.84
C LEU A 9 25.36 -27.99 11.38
N GLU A 10 26.38 -28.34 10.61
CA GLU A 10 26.26 -28.79 9.22
C GLU A 10 25.43 -30.08 9.11
N ALA A 11 25.62 -31.03 10.02
CA ALA A 11 24.80 -32.25 10.07
C ALA A 11 23.33 -31.94 10.35
N ALA A 12 23.05 -31.03 11.30
CA ALA A 12 21.69 -30.59 11.62
C ALA A 12 21.03 -29.85 10.43
N LEU A 13 21.73 -28.94 9.75
CA LEU A 13 21.25 -28.25 8.57
C LEU A 13 20.92 -29.22 7.44
N GLY A 14 21.82 -30.20 7.16
CA GLY A 14 21.58 -31.23 6.16
C GLY A 14 20.40 -32.17 6.51
N GLN A 15 20.13 -32.40 7.78
CA GLN A 15 18.97 -33.17 8.22
C GLN A 15 17.67 -32.39 8.03
N ILE A 16 17.66 -31.09 8.37
CA ILE A 16 16.52 -30.20 8.18
C ILE A 16 16.19 -30.10 6.68
N GLU A 17 17.17 -29.89 5.82
CA GLU A 17 16.95 -29.81 4.37
C GLU A 17 16.37 -31.10 3.79
N ARG A 18 16.82 -32.26 4.27
CA ARG A 18 16.28 -33.57 3.84
C ARG A 18 14.85 -33.77 4.30
N GLN A 19 14.49 -33.30 5.49
CA GLN A 19 13.17 -33.52 6.08
C GLN A 19 12.13 -32.50 5.60
N PHE A 20 12.53 -31.26 5.40
CA PHE A 20 11.61 -30.14 5.14
C PHE A 20 11.82 -29.45 3.77
N GLY A 21 12.81 -29.88 2.98
CA GLY A 21 13.14 -29.32 1.68
C GLY A 21 14.27 -28.27 1.72
N LYS A 22 14.90 -28.08 0.55
CA LYS A 22 15.97 -27.06 0.38
C LYS A 22 15.43 -25.65 0.63
N GLY A 23 16.22 -24.82 1.30
CA GLY A 23 15.86 -23.42 1.59
C GLY A 23 15.02 -23.25 2.87
N THR A 24 14.69 -24.32 3.59
CA THR A 24 13.99 -24.24 4.89
C THR A 24 14.81 -23.48 5.94
N VAL A 25 16.13 -23.65 5.90
CA VAL A 25 17.08 -22.91 6.74
C VAL A 25 18.15 -22.28 5.83
N MET A 26 18.44 -21.01 6.07
CA MET A 26 19.48 -20.29 5.34
C MET A 26 20.34 -19.45 6.27
N ARG A 27 21.59 -19.23 5.92
CA ARG A 27 22.42 -18.25 6.62
C ARG A 27 22.17 -16.87 6.04
N MET A 28 21.91 -15.89 6.89
CA MET A 28 21.61 -14.51 6.45
C MET A 28 22.75 -13.87 5.64
N GLY A 29 24.00 -14.36 5.77
CA GLY A 29 25.15 -13.90 4.99
C GLY A 29 25.24 -14.47 3.58
N ASP A 30 24.56 -15.60 3.30
CA ASP A 30 24.61 -16.26 2.00
C ASP A 30 23.59 -15.69 0.99
N ASN A 31 22.63 -14.91 1.48
CA ASN A 31 21.67 -14.20 0.64
C ASN A 31 22.13 -12.75 0.43
N THR A 32 22.50 -12.41 -0.78
CA THR A 32 22.41 -11.03 -1.27
C THR A 32 21.04 -10.49 -0.88
N ARG A 33 20.97 -9.29 -0.31
CA ARG A 33 19.71 -8.62 0.06
C ARG A 33 18.80 -8.61 -1.17
N GLN A 34 17.89 -9.57 -1.26
CA GLN A 34 16.84 -9.51 -2.27
C GLN A 34 16.01 -8.25 -2.00
N ALA A 35 15.96 -7.36 -2.98
CA ALA A 35 15.06 -6.22 -2.93
C ALA A 35 13.63 -6.75 -2.73
N ILE A 36 12.90 -6.17 -1.78
CA ILE A 36 11.48 -6.53 -1.57
C ILE A 36 10.70 -5.84 -2.69
N PRO A 37 10.02 -6.60 -3.58
CA PRO A 37 9.21 -5.98 -4.62
C PRO A 37 8.15 -5.08 -4.01
N ALA A 38 7.95 -3.90 -4.59
CA ALA A 38 7.02 -2.90 -4.09
C ALA A 38 6.09 -2.41 -5.19
N ILE A 39 4.88 -2.02 -4.81
CA ILE A 39 3.89 -1.39 -5.67
C ILE A 39 3.79 0.08 -5.29
N SER A 40 3.95 0.98 -6.26
CA SER A 40 3.82 2.43 -6.04
C SER A 40 2.46 2.78 -5.47
N THR A 41 2.44 3.76 -4.59
CA THR A 41 1.20 4.31 -4.01
C THR A 41 0.56 5.37 -4.89
N GLY A 42 1.22 5.78 -5.98
CA GLY A 42 0.83 6.94 -6.78
C GLY A 42 1.32 8.27 -6.20
N SER A 43 1.76 8.29 -4.94
CA SER A 43 2.41 9.43 -4.28
C SER A 43 3.91 9.17 -4.17
N LEU A 44 4.72 9.98 -4.86
CA LEU A 44 6.17 9.87 -4.81
C LEU A 44 6.72 10.09 -3.39
N GLY A 45 6.14 11.04 -2.66
CA GLY A 45 6.52 11.32 -1.27
C GLY A 45 6.25 10.15 -0.34
N LEU A 46 5.11 9.44 -0.53
CA LEU A 46 4.79 8.25 0.26
C LEU A 46 5.68 7.07 -0.11
N ASP A 47 5.96 6.86 -1.38
CA ASP A 47 6.89 5.83 -1.86
C ASP A 47 8.28 5.98 -1.24
N ILE A 48 8.79 7.22 -1.16
CA ILE A 48 10.05 7.57 -0.49
C ILE A 48 9.94 7.35 1.02
N ALA A 49 8.84 7.75 1.65
CA ALA A 49 8.64 7.57 3.08
C ALA A 49 8.58 6.09 3.49
N LEU A 50 8.08 5.22 2.62
CA LEU A 50 8.07 3.76 2.77
C LEU A 50 9.47 3.14 2.65
N GLY A 51 10.41 3.81 1.97
CA GLY A 51 11.83 3.45 1.92
C GLY A 51 12.20 2.31 0.96
N ILE A 52 11.23 1.74 0.26
CA ILE A 52 11.40 0.68 -0.75
C ILE A 52 10.71 1.04 -2.08
N GLY A 53 10.27 2.29 -2.24
CA GLY A 53 9.63 2.78 -3.46
C GLY A 53 8.15 2.45 -3.61
N GLY A 54 7.48 1.98 -2.55
CA GLY A 54 6.05 1.67 -2.53
C GLY A 54 5.64 0.73 -1.40
N LEU A 55 4.45 0.12 -1.51
CA LEU A 55 3.94 -0.88 -0.58
C LEU A 55 4.53 -2.26 -0.89
N PRO A 56 4.98 -3.03 0.14
CA PRO A 56 5.68 -4.30 -0.06
C PRO A 56 4.74 -5.40 -0.58
N LYS A 57 5.09 -6.09 -1.67
CA LYS A 57 4.42 -7.32 -2.12
C LYS A 57 4.65 -8.46 -1.11
N GLY A 58 3.73 -9.41 -1.09
CA GLY A 58 3.78 -10.54 -0.17
C GLY A 58 3.56 -10.17 1.30
N ARG A 59 2.92 -9.03 1.58
CA ARG A 59 2.73 -8.50 2.92
C ARG A 59 1.31 -7.98 3.15
N VAL A 60 0.94 -7.95 4.44
CA VAL A 60 -0.28 -7.28 4.91
C VAL A 60 0.05 -5.83 5.23
N VAL A 61 -0.77 -4.92 4.72
CA VAL A 61 -0.72 -3.48 4.97
C VAL A 61 -2.05 -3.04 5.59
N GLU A 62 -2.01 -2.18 6.60
CA GLU A 62 -3.20 -1.52 7.16
C GLU A 62 -3.13 -0.03 6.87
N ILE A 63 -4.20 0.50 6.25
CA ILE A 63 -4.39 1.94 6.04
C ILE A 63 -5.60 2.37 6.88
N TYR A 64 -5.39 3.27 7.82
CA TYR A 64 -6.46 3.71 8.71
C TYR A 64 -6.46 5.23 8.91
N GLY A 65 -7.62 5.75 9.23
CA GLY A 65 -7.82 7.18 9.46
C GLY A 65 -9.29 7.51 9.65
N PRO A 66 -9.61 8.78 9.93
CA PRO A 66 -10.98 9.27 10.01
C PRO A 66 -11.75 9.04 8.71
N GLU A 67 -13.05 9.21 8.78
CA GLU A 67 -13.89 9.26 7.58
C GLU A 67 -13.43 10.40 6.64
N SER A 68 -13.61 10.21 5.35
CA SER A 68 -13.24 11.20 4.31
C SER A 68 -11.77 11.65 4.34
N SER A 69 -10.86 10.86 4.93
CA SER A 69 -9.42 11.15 4.96
C SER A 69 -8.67 10.75 3.69
N GLY A 70 -9.32 10.05 2.74
CA GLY A 70 -8.72 9.60 1.48
C GLY A 70 -8.20 8.17 1.49
N LYS A 71 -8.64 7.30 2.42
CA LYS A 71 -8.23 5.88 2.49
C LYS A 71 -8.52 5.12 1.21
N THR A 72 -9.79 5.12 0.77
CA THR A 72 -10.23 4.44 -0.46
C THR A 72 -9.57 5.07 -1.69
N THR A 73 -9.42 6.40 -1.75
CA THR A 73 -8.70 7.08 -2.84
C THR A 73 -7.26 6.60 -2.96
N LEU A 74 -6.54 6.51 -1.83
CA LEU A 74 -5.16 6.01 -1.83
C LEU A 74 -5.08 4.55 -2.29
N THR A 75 -6.00 3.67 -1.87
CA THR A 75 -5.99 2.27 -2.28
C THR A 75 -6.37 2.08 -3.75
N LEU A 76 -7.31 2.85 -4.27
CA LEU A 76 -7.65 2.86 -5.70
C LEU A 76 -6.46 3.35 -6.54
N GLN A 77 -5.71 4.33 -6.04
CA GLN A 77 -4.48 4.78 -6.71
C GLN A 77 -3.41 3.66 -6.74
N VAL A 78 -3.26 2.89 -5.64
CA VAL A 78 -2.37 1.70 -5.62
C VAL A 78 -2.83 0.65 -6.64
N ILE A 79 -4.12 0.40 -6.76
CA ILE A 79 -4.69 -0.50 -7.77
C ILE A 79 -4.33 0.00 -9.17
N ALA A 80 -4.55 1.28 -9.46
CA ALA A 80 -4.24 1.87 -10.76
C ALA A 80 -2.73 1.73 -11.11
N GLU A 81 -1.83 1.97 -10.15
CA GLU A 81 -0.39 1.79 -10.37
C GLU A 81 -0.02 0.30 -10.58
N ALA A 82 -0.67 -0.62 -9.86
CA ALA A 82 -0.46 -2.06 -10.05
C ALA A 82 -0.94 -2.52 -11.44
N GLN A 83 -2.13 -2.09 -11.88
CA GLN A 83 -2.66 -2.42 -13.20
C GLN A 83 -1.79 -1.85 -14.33
N LYS A 84 -1.26 -0.63 -14.20
CA LYS A 84 -0.29 -0.04 -15.15
C LYS A 84 0.97 -0.90 -15.29
N ALA A 85 1.38 -1.59 -14.22
CA ALA A 85 2.49 -2.53 -14.24
C ALA A 85 2.09 -3.95 -14.71
N GLY A 86 0.87 -4.15 -15.20
CA GLY A 86 0.34 -5.44 -15.67
C GLY A 86 -0.14 -6.37 -14.55
N GLY A 87 -0.30 -5.86 -13.31
CA GLY A 87 -0.75 -6.65 -12.17
C GLY A 87 -2.26 -6.86 -12.12
N THR A 88 -2.68 -8.03 -11.65
CA THR A 88 -4.09 -8.37 -11.40
C THR A 88 -4.52 -7.89 -10.02
N CYS A 89 -5.65 -7.17 -9.95
CA CYS A 89 -6.15 -6.53 -8.75
C CYS A 89 -7.55 -7.00 -8.37
N ALA A 90 -7.81 -7.11 -7.06
CA ALA A 90 -9.12 -7.42 -6.51
C ALA A 90 -9.52 -6.43 -5.42
N PHE A 91 -10.82 -6.15 -5.31
CA PHE A 91 -11.41 -5.26 -4.33
C PHE A 91 -12.59 -5.96 -3.63
N ILE A 92 -12.46 -6.17 -2.33
CA ILE A 92 -13.52 -6.73 -1.48
C ILE A 92 -14.26 -5.55 -0.84
N ASP A 93 -15.40 -5.20 -1.44
CA ASP A 93 -16.23 -4.07 -1.05
C ASP A 93 -17.25 -4.49 0.00
N ALA A 94 -16.81 -4.57 1.26
CA ALA A 94 -17.69 -4.91 2.38
C ALA A 94 -18.58 -3.74 2.84
N GLU A 95 -18.28 -2.52 2.42
CA GLU A 95 -19.12 -1.34 2.69
C GLU A 95 -20.18 -1.12 1.61
N HIS A 96 -20.11 -1.83 0.46
CA HIS A 96 -20.97 -1.66 -0.72
C HIS A 96 -20.97 -0.21 -1.24
N ALA A 97 -19.81 0.44 -1.21
CA ALA A 97 -19.65 1.88 -1.46
C ALA A 97 -18.65 2.20 -2.60
N LEU A 98 -18.14 1.20 -3.30
CA LEU A 98 -17.25 1.41 -4.43
C LEU A 98 -17.99 2.12 -5.58
N ASP A 99 -17.52 3.31 -5.95
CA ASP A 99 -17.98 4.05 -7.12
C ASP A 99 -17.06 3.75 -8.32
N PRO A 100 -17.54 3.01 -9.34
CA PRO A 100 -16.75 2.67 -10.52
C PRO A 100 -16.32 3.90 -11.31
N VAL A 101 -17.19 4.92 -11.41
CA VAL A 101 -16.89 6.16 -12.15
C VAL A 101 -15.78 6.94 -11.47
N TYR A 102 -15.76 6.95 -10.14
CA TYR A 102 -14.68 7.56 -9.39
C TYR A 102 -13.37 6.78 -9.54
N ALA A 103 -13.42 5.45 -9.46
CA ALA A 103 -12.26 4.58 -9.62
C ALA A 103 -11.63 4.74 -11.02
N GLU A 104 -12.45 4.80 -12.08
CA GLU A 104 -11.98 5.04 -13.45
C GLU A 104 -11.26 6.38 -13.58
N LYS A 105 -11.78 7.45 -12.98
CA LYS A 105 -11.13 8.78 -12.94
C LYS A 105 -9.77 8.77 -12.25
N LEU A 106 -9.55 7.84 -11.33
CA LEU A 106 -8.25 7.64 -10.66
C LEU A 106 -7.27 6.78 -11.50
N GLY A 107 -7.71 6.30 -12.66
CA GLY A 107 -6.91 5.48 -13.58
C GLY A 107 -7.05 3.98 -13.36
N VAL A 108 -8.04 3.52 -12.59
CA VAL A 108 -8.36 2.09 -12.48
C VAL A 108 -9.03 1.62 -13.75
N VAL A 109 -8.52 0.54 -14.33
CA VAL A 109 -9.18 -0.18 -15.43
C VAL A 109 -10.27 -1.06 -14.82
N ILE A 110 -11.52 -0.60 -14.91
CA ILE A 110 -12.66 -1.23 -14.22
C ILE A 110 -12.95 -2.62 -14.77
N ASP A 111 -12.83 -2.82 -16.08
CA ASP A 111 -13.08 -4.12 -16.73
C ASP A 111 -12.12 -5.23 -16.26
N ASP A 112 -10.93 -4.84 -15.78
CA ASP A 112 -9.91 -5.77 -15.26
C ASP A 112 -9.92 -5.88 -13.73
N LEU A 113 -10.77 -5.12 -13.03
CA LEU A 113 -10.85 -5.14 -11.58
C LEU A 113 -11.82 -6.22 -11.09
N ILE A 114 -11.31 -7.18 -10.34
CA ILE A 114 -12.13 -8.21 -9.68
C ILE A 114 -12.80 -7.58 -8.46
N VAL A 115 -14.14 -7.53 -8.43
CA VAL A 115 -14.91 -6.98 -7.30
C VAL A 115 -15.75 -8.06 -6.65
N SER A 116 -15.73 -8.12 -5.31
CA SER A 116 -16.62 -8.96 -4.51
C SER A 116 -17.31 -8.12 -3.45
N GLN A 117 -18.63 -8.32 -3.29
CA GLN A 117 -19.46 -7.64 -2.30
C GLN A 117 -20.06 -8.69 -1.35
N PRO A 118 -19.31 -9.08 -0.31
CA PRO A 118 -19.72 -10.14 0.60
C PRO A 118 -20.76 -9.66 1.63
N ASP A 119 -21.68 -10.55 2.02
CA ASP A 119 -22.70 -10.28 3.03
C ASP A 119 -22.17 -10.42 4.46
N THR A 120 -21.11 -11.21 4.67
CA THR A 120 -20.54 -11.50 6.00
C THR A 120 -19.03 -11.34 6.03
N GLY A 121 -18.46 -11.07 7.21
CA GLY A 121 -17.02 -11.00 7.41
C GLY A 121 -16.31 -12.32 7.09
N GLU A 122 -16.93 -13.47 7.41
CA GLU A 122 -16.41 -14.79 7.05
C GLU A 122 -16.30 -14.96 5.54
N GLN A 123 -17.34 -14.61 4.78
CA GLN A 123 -17.34 -14.68 3.32
C GLN A 123 -16.26 -13.77 2.72
N ALA A 124 -16.15 -12.52 3.21
CA ALA A 124 -15.12 -11.58 2.76
C ALA A 124 -13.70 -12.17 2.90
N LEU A 125 -13.41 -12.76 4.07
CA LEU A 125 -12.09 -13.29 4.39
C LEU A 125 -11.81 -14.64 3.69
N GLU A 126 -12.84 -15.45 3.42
CA GLU A 126 -12.72 -16.67 2.61
C GLU A 126 -12.45 -16.35 1.14
N VAL A 127 -13.18 -15.40 0.55
CA VAL A 127 -12.93 -14.92 -0.82
C VAL A 127 -11.50 -14.37 -0.92
N THR A 128 -11.09 -13.56 0.07
CA THR A 128 -9.71 -13.06 0.16
C THR A 128 -8.69 -14.21 0.16
N ASP A 129 -8.89 -15.26 0.99
CA ASP A 129 -7.99 -16.41 1.05
C ASP A 129 -7.93 -17.19 -0.27
N MET A 130 -9.08 -17.38 -0.93
CA MET A 130 -9.15 -18.09 -2.22
C MET A 130 -8.41 -17.32 -3.32
N LEU A 131 -8.61 -15.99 -3.42
CA LEU A 131 -7.93 -15.16 -4.41
C LEU A 131 -6.43 -15.11 -4.16
N VAL A 132 -5.99 -14.97 -2.91
CA VAL A 132 -4.56 -15.00 -2.56
C VAL A 132 -3.95 -16.36 -2.90
N ARG A 133 -4.59 -17.48 -2.52
CA ARG A 133 -4.06 -18.83 -2.78
C ARG A 133 -4.00 -19.19 -4.26
N SER A 134 -4.78 -18.53 -5.11
CA SER A 134 -4.70 -18.75 -6.57
C SER A 134 -3.33 -18.35 -7.13
N GLY A 135 -2.60 -17.45 -6.45
CA GLY A 135 -1.32 -16.92 -6.92
C GLY A 135 -1.43 -15.96 -8.11
N ALA A 136 -2.67 -15.69 -8.58
CA ALA A 136 -2.91 -14.84 -9.75
C ALA A 136 -3.16 -13.37 -9.38
N CYS A 137 -3.33 -13.05 -8.09
CA CYS A 137 -3.65 -11.71 -7.62
C CYS A 137 -2.41 -11.00 -7.06
N ASP A 138 -2.07 -9.83 -7.59
CA ASP A 138 -0.94 -9.01 -7.14
C ASP A 138 -1.32 -8.06 -6.01
N VAL A 139 -2.51 -7.48 -6.08
CA VAL A 139 -3.07 -6.55 -5.08
C VAL A 139 -4.48 -6.95 -4.73
N LEU A 140 -4.77 -7.04 -3.44
CA LEU A 140 -6.10 -7.25 -2.93
C LEU A 140 -6.39 -6.21 -1.84
N VAL A 141 -7.50 -5.49 -1.99
CA VAL A 141 -7.99 -4.50 -1.03
C VAL A 141 -9.24 -5.02 -0.33
N VAL A 142 -9.31 -4.87 0.98
CA VAL A 142 -10.53 -5.12 1.79
C VAL A 142 -11.00 -3.79 2.37
N ASP A 143 -12.13 -3.28 1.93
CA ASP A 143 -12.73 -2.02 2.36
C ASP A 143 -14.13 -2.26 2.97
N SER A 144 -14.31 -2.15 4.26
CA SER A 144 -13.31 -1.97 5.30
C SER A 144 -13.43 -3.04 6.40
N VAL A 145 -12.41 -3.15 7.26
CA VAL A 145 -12.46 -4.05 8.44
C VAL A 145 -13.65 -3.76 9.33
N ALA A 146 -14.06 -2.48 9.42
CA ALA A 146 -15.22 -2.07 10.22
C ALA A 146 -16.53 -2.71 9.76
N ALA A 147 -16.66 -3.01 8.47
CA ALA A 147 -17.84 -3.61 7.84
C ALA A 147 -17.82 -5.15 7.83
N LEU A 148 -16.72 -5.79 8.27
CA LEU A 148 -16.62 -7.24 8.37
C LEU A 148 -17.43 -7.76 9.58
N THR A 149 -18.74 -7.80 9.41
CA THR A 149 -19.66 -8.26 10.45
C THR A 149 -19.69 -9.78 10.48
N PRO A 150 -19.39 -10.43 11.64
CA PRO A 150 -19.51 -11.88 11.78
C PRO A 150 -20.94 -12.37 11.50
N ARG A 151 -21.07 -13.53 10.85
CA ARG A 151 -22.38 -14.13 10.55
C ARG A 151 -23.27 -14.27 11.79
N ALA A 152 -22.70 -14.71 12.92
CA ALA A 152 -23.43 -14.85 14.16
C ALA A 152 -23.99 -13.53 14.71
N GLU A 153 -23.38 -12.40 14.36
CA GLU A 153 -23.90 -11.06 14.71
C GLU A 153 -25.04 -10.64 13.79
N ILE A 154 -24.99 -11.05 12.52
CA ILE A 154 -26.07 -10.78 11.54
C ILE A 154 -27.33 -11.63 11.84
N GLU A 155 -27.14 -12.90 12.22
CA GLU A 155 -28.22 -13.84 12.53
C GLU A 155 -28.80 -13.65 13.94
N GLY A 156 -28.13 -12.88 14.81
CA GLY A 156 -28.58 -12.56 16.17
C GLY A 156 -29.74 -11.54 16.19
N GLU A 157 -30.38 -11.41 17.36
CA GLU A 157 -31.43 -10.40 17.54
C GLU A 157 -30.82 -9.02 17.84
N MET A 158 -31.58 -7.94 17.52
CA MET A 158 -31.16 -6.59 17.86
C MET A 158 -31.04 -6.41 19.38
N GLY A 159 -29.82 -6.12 19.84
CA GLY A 159 -29.51 -5.97 21.26
C GLY A 159 -28.67 -7.12 21.84
N ASP A 160 -28.42 -8.15 21.09
CA ASP A 160 -27.54 -9.24 21.52
C ASP A 160 -26.09 -8.75 21.69
N HIS A 161 -25.45 -9.27 22.74
CA HIS A 161 -24.07 -8.89 23.06
C HIS A 161 -23.06 -9.85 22.39
N HIS A 162 -22.48 -9.44 21.27
CA HIS A 162 -21.49 -10.20 20.51
C HIS A 162 -20.05 -9.70 20.77
N VAL A 163 -19.65 -9.68 22.04
CA VAL A 163 -18.34 -9.13 22.45
C VAL A 163 -17.18 -9.89 21.81
N GLY A 164 -16.40 -9.18 20.99
CA GLY A 164 -15.13 -9.65 20.47
C GLY A 164 -15.20 -10.65 19.33
N LEU A 165 -16.37 -10.93 18.74
CA LEU A 165 -16.49 -11.85 17.60
C LEU A 165 -15.66 -11.40 16.41
N GLN A 166 -15.77 -10.13 16.01
CA GLN A 166 -14.98 -9.56 14.91
C GLN A 166 -13.46 -9.68 15.18
N ALA A 167 -13.00 -9.43 16.41
CA ALA A 167 -11.59 -9.54 16.75
C ALA A 167 -11.09 -11.00 16.68
N ARG A 168 -11.93 -11.98 17.05
CA ARG A 168 -11.63 -13.42 16.91
C ARG A 168 -11.57 -13.82 15.45
N LEU A 169 -12.53 -13.40 14.63
CA LEU A 169 -12.58 -13.64 13.19
C LEU A 169 -11.32 -13.10 12.51
N MET A 170 -10.96 -11.84 12.76
CA MET A 170 -9.74 -11.23 12.23
C MET A 170 -8.46 -11.97 12.67
N SER A 171 -8.39 -12.37 13.94
CA SER A 171 -7.23 -13.12 14.47
C SER A 171 -7.08 -14.49 13.80
N GLN A 172 -8.17 -15.19 13.54
CA GLN A 172 -8.18 -16.48 12.87
C GLN A 172 -7.80 -16.34 11.41
N ALA A 173 -8.42 -15.38 10.69
CA ALA A 173 -8.17 -15.13 9.28
C ALA A 173 -6.70 -14.73 9.02
N LEU A 174 -6.16 -13.79 9.78
CA LEU A 174 -4.79 -13.31 9.57
C LEU A 174 -3.73 -14.39 9.85
N ARG A 175 -3.97 -15.30 10.78
CA ARG A 175 -3.10 -16.46 10.99
C ARG A 175 -3.04 -17.36 9.75
N LYS A 176 -4.18 -17.57 9.09
CA LYS A 176 -4.29 -18.37 7.86
C LYS A 176 -3.72 -17.62 6.64
N LEU A 177 -4.11 -16.37 6.46
CA LEU A 177 -3.77 -15.55 5.31
C LEU A 177 -2.28 -15.22 5.21
N THR A 178 -1.60 -14.94 6.34
CA THR A 178 -0.23 -14.41 6.30
C THR A 178 0.77 -15.33 5.58
N GLY A 179 0.65 -16.65 5.76
CA GLY A 179 1.48 -17.63 5.06
C GLY A 179 1.19 -17.64 3.55
N ASN A 180 -0.07 -17.67 3.18
CA ASN A 180 -0.53 -17.68 1.78
C ASN A 180 -0.12 -16.39 1.05
N ILE A 181 -0.29 -15.23 1.70
CA ILE A 181 0.09 -13.91 1.18
C ILE A 181 1.58 -13.86 0.82
N LYS A 182 2.45 -14.38 1.71
CA LYS A 182 3.89 -14.44 1.46
C LYS A 182 4.23 -15.35 0.29
N THR A 183 3.62 -16.54 0.22
CA THR A 183 3.88 -17.53 -0.84
C THR A 183 3.40 -17.03 -2.19
N ALA A 184 2.21 -16.42 -2.25
CA ALA A 184 1.62 -15.88 -3.47
C ALA A 184 2.25 -14.54 -3.90
N ASN A 185 3.12 -13.94 -3.09
CA ASN A 185 3.68 -12.60 -3.31
C ASN A 185 2.62 -11.50 -3.55
N CYS A 186 1.41 -11.67 -2.98
CA CYS A 186 0.29 -10.74 -3.10
C CYS A 186 0.39 -9.63 -2.05
N LEU A 187 0.14 -8.38 -2.42
CA LEU A 187 -0.06 -7.27 -1.49
C LEU A 187 -1.51 -7.26 -1.02
N VAL A 188 -1.75 -7.44 0.28
CA VAL A 188 -3.12 -7.35 0.84
C VAL A 188 -3.23 -6.10 1.71
N ILE A 189 -4.15 -5.20 1.34
CA ILE A 189 -4.41 -3.94 2.02
C ILE A 189 -5.75 -4.04 2.76
N PHE A 190 -5.73 -3.85 4.07
CA PHE A 190 -6.93 -3.67 4.88
C PHE A 190 -7.14 -2.19 5.16
N ILE A 191 -8.26 -1.66 4.71
CA ILE A 191 -8.74 -0.32 5.12
C ILE A 191 -9.41 -0.46 6.48
N ASN A 192 -9.13 0.49 7.39
CA ASN A 192 -9.68 0.46 8.73
C ASN A 192 -10.16 1.84 9.18
N GLN A 193 -11.10 1.84 10.09
CA GLN A 193 -11.68 3.04 10.69
C GLN A 193 -11.13 3.23 12.10
N ILE A 194 -11.07 4.50 12.53
CA ILE A 194 -10.71 4.86 13.91
C ILE A 194 -11.96 4.80 14.79
N ARG A 195 -11.77 4.29 15.99
CA ARG A 195 -12.73 4.34 17.08
C ARG A 195 -12.08 4.93 18.33
N MET A 196 -12.89 5.55 19.18
CA MET A 196 -12.40 6.11 20.43
C MET A 196 -12.65 5.12 21.57
N LYS A 197 -11.62 4.84 22.35
CA LYS A 197 -11.76 4.05 23.59
C LYS A 197 -12.42 4.90 24.65
N ILE A 198 -13.50 4.38 25.23
CA ILE A 198 -14.20 5.03 26.35
C ILE A 198 -13.33 4.90 27.62
N GLY A 199 -13.26 5.96 28.42
CA GLY A 199 -12.59 5.96 29.74
C GLY A 199 -11.06 6.12 29.70
N VAL A 200 -10.44 6.41 28.55
CA VAL A 200 -9.01 6.71 28.47
C VAL A 200 -8.78 8.18 28.80
N MET A 201 -8.34 8.46 30.04
CA MET A 201 -8.04 9.83 30.51
C MET A 201 -6.64 10.31 30.12
N PHE A 202 -5.67 9.38 29.90
CA PHE A 202 -4.29 9.70 29.56
C PHE A 202 -3.82 8.84 28.36
N GLY A 203 -3.00 9.43 27.49
CA GLY A 203 -2.50 8.77 26.28
C GLY A 203 -3.44 8.92 25.09
N ASN A 204 -3.20 8.14 24.03
CA ASN A 204 -4.00 8.19 22.81
C ASN A 204 -5.24 7.29 22.92
N PRO A 205 -6.46 7.84 22.93
CA PRO A 205 -7.69 7.07 23.00
C PRO A 205 -8.04 6.38 21.68
N GLU A 206 -7.42 6.77 20.57
CA GLU A 206 -7.72 6.23 19.25
C GLU A 206 -7.32 4.76 19.13
N THR A 207 -8.17 3.96 18.54
CA THR A 207 -7.92 2.56 18.18
C THR A 207 -8.59 2.23 16.86
N THR A 208 -8.15 1.16 16.20
CA THR A 208 -8.77 0.64 14.98
C THR A 208 -9.72 -0.50 15.31
N THR A 209 -10.71 -0.78 14.43
CA THR A 209 -11.66 -1.89 14.56
C THR A 209 -10.98 -3.25 14.32
N GLY A 210 -11.68 -4.36 14.61
CA GLY A 210 -11.16 -5.72 14.39
C GLY A 210 -10.10 -6.18 15.40
N GLY A 211 -9.97 -5.49 16.55
CA GLY A 211 -9.07 -5.86 17.64
C GLY A 211 -7.60 -5.52 17.35
N ASN A 212 -6.68 -6.32 17.92
CA ASN A 212 -5.24 -6.05 17.81
C ASN A 212 -4.54 -6.88 16.72
N ALA A 213 -5.22 -7.82 16.06
CA ALA A 213 -4.58 -8.75 15.14
C ALA A 213 -3.84 -8.04 13.99
N LEU A 214 -4.50 -7.08 13.31
CA LEU A 214 -3.87 -6.30 12.24
C LEU A 214 -2.65 -5.52 12.72
N LYS A 215 -2.65 -4.99 13.94
CA LYS A 215 -1.50 -4.27 14.49
C LYS A 215 -0.24 -5.14 14.58
N PHE A 216 -0.41 -6.46 14.78
CA PHE A 216 0.70 -7.42 14.84
C PHE A 216 1.06 -7.98 13.47
N TYR A 217 0.06 -8.40 12.68
CA TYR A 217 0.28 -9.08 11.40
C TYR A 217 0.71 -8.14 10.27
N SER A 218 0.23 -6.88 10.24
CA SER A 218 0.66 -5.91 9.23
C SER A 218 2.17 -5.67 9.28
N SER A 219 2.78 -5.60 8.09
CA SER A 219 4.17 -5.20 7.92
C SER A 219 4.31 -3.69 7.84
N VAL A 220 3.31 -3.01 7.29
CA VAL A 220 3.22 -1.55 7.18
C VAL A 220 1.87 -1.11 7.73
N ARG A 221 1.85 0.00 8.47
CA ARG A 221 0.62 0.68 8.93
C ARG A 221 0.73 2.16 8.61
N LEU A 222 -0.29 2.68 7.93
CA LEU A 222 -0.40 4.06 7.50
C LEU A 222 -1.55 4.74 8.22
N ASP A 223 -1.25 5.84 8.90
CA ASP A 223 -2.24 6.78 9.47
C ASP A 223 -2.44 7.91 8.47
N ILE A 224 -3.63 8.01 7.86
CA ILE A 224 -3.97 9.01 6.85
C ILE A 224 -4.94 10.03 7.43
N ARG A 225 -4.61 11.32 7.30
CA ARG A 225 -5.38 12.44 7.87
C ARG A 225 -5.54 13.56 6.86
N ARG A 226 -6.75 14.09 6.74
CA ARG A 226 -6.98 15.40 6.12
C ARG A 226 -6.46 16.48 7.06
N ILE A 227 -5.62 17.39 6.56
CA ILE A 227 -5.01 18.48 7.34
C ILE A 227 -5.43 19.87 6.85
N GLY A 228 -6.01 19.96 5.66
CA GLY A 228 -6.43 21.23 5.09
C GLY A 228 -7.31 21.03 3.86
N ALA A 229 -7.69 22.13 3.23
CA ALA A 229 -8.41 22.17 1.97
C ALA A 229 -7.54 22.82 0.89
N VAL A 230 -7.55 22.22 -0.31
CA VAL A 230 -6.97 22.84 -1.51
C VAL A 230 -8.03 23.71 -2.16
N LYS A 231 -7.69 24.97 -2.43
CA LYS A 231 -8.61 25.93 -3.02
C LYS A 231 -8.09 26.42 -4.37
N ASP A 232 -9.02 26.70 -5.26
CA ASP A 232 -8.80 27.49 -6.48
C ASP A 232 -9.77 28.68 -6.43
N GLY A 233 -9.24 29.88 -6.16
CA GLY A 233 -10.04 31.03 -5.75
C GLY A 233 -10.84 30.73 -4.48
N ASP A 234 -12.18 30.82 -4.57
CA ASP A 234 -13.11 30.54 -3.46
C ASP A 234 -13.58 29.07 -3.44
N GLU A 235 -13.32 28.30 -4.49
CA GLU A 235 -13.76 26.92 -4.62
C GLU A 235 -12.79 25.95 -3.96
N ILE A 236 -13.35 24.96 -3.20
CA ILE A 236 -12.57 23.88 -2.61
C ILE A 236 -12.47 22.76 -3.66
N ILE A 237 -11.29 22.55 -4.22
CA ILE A 237 -11.01 21.57 -5.29
C ILE A 237 -10.38 20.28 -4.78
N GLY A 238 -10.02 20.19 -3.50
CA GLY A 238 -9.38 19.01 -2.94
C GLY A 238 -9.01 19.16 -1.47
N ASN A 239 -8.26 18.20 -0.99
CA ASN A 239 -7.78 18.13 0.39
C ASN A 239 -6.25 18.06 0.45
N GLU A 240 -5.67 18.79 1.39
CA GLU A 240 -4.31 18.52 1.87
C GLU A 240 -4.37 17.31 2.81
N THR A 241 -3.58 16.31 2.51
CA THR A 241 -3.58 15.02 3.20
C THR A 241 -2.20 14.70 3.73
N ARG A 242 -2.13 14.28 4.99
CA ARG A 242 -0.91 13.78 5.62
C ARG A 242 -1.00 12.27 5.82
N VAL A 243 0.05 11.55 5.44
CA VAL A 243 0.20 10.12 5.73
C VAL A 243 1.43 9.91 6.59
N LYS A 244 1.24 9.26 7.73
CA LYS A 244 2.32 8.86 8.65
C LYS A 244 2.52 7.35 8.61
N VAL A 245 3.74 6.92 8.37
CA VAL A 245 4.15 5.51 8.42
C VAL A 245 4.38 5.13 9.88
N VAL A 246 3.35 4.66 10.57
CA VAL A 246 3.41 4.39 12.03
C VAL A 246 4.04 3.05 12.37
N LYS A 247 4.09 2.12 11.39
CA LYS A 247 4.79 0.85 11.48
C LYS A 247 5.37 0.51 10.12
N ASN A 248 6.62 0.05 10.11
CA ASN A 248 7.27 -0.45 8.91
C ASN A 248 8.28 -1.53 9.29
N LYS A 249 8.13 -2.73 8.71
CA LYS A 249 9.04 -3.88 8.90
C LYS A 249 10.06 -4.02 7.77
N VAL A 250 9.97 -3.19 6.73
CA VAL A 250 10.82 -3.28 5.53
C VAL A 250 11.79 -2.11 5.42
N ALA A 251 11.56 -1.01 6.17
CA ALA A 251 12.43 0.16 6.26
C ALA A 251 12.20 0.89 7.60
N PRO A 252 13.00 1.90 7.97
CA PRO A 252 12.78 2.68 9.19
C PRO A 252 11.39 3.34 9.22
N PRO A 253 10.61 3.15 10.31
CA PRO A 253 9.27 3.72 10.45
C PRO A 253 9.29 5.19 10.84
N PHE A 254 8.08 5.77 11.07
CA PHE A 254 7.79 7.11 11.59
C PHE A 254 8.08 8.26 10.62
N LYS A 255 8.42 7.97 9.36
CA LYS A 255 8.41 8.99 8.30
C LYS A 255 6.98 9.43 8.00
N GLN A 256 6.82 10.66 7.53
CA GLN A 256 5.54 11.20 7.09
C GLN A 256 5.71 11.98 5.80
N THR A 257 4.64 12.06 5.04
CA THR A 257 4.55 12.86 3.83
C THR A 257 3.22 13.59 3.78
N GLU A 258 3.17 14.67 3.02
CA GLU A 258 1.97 15.45 2.76
C GLU A 258 1.82 15.58 1.25
N PHE A 259 0.59 15.39 0.78
CA PHE A 259 0.23 15.54 -0.63
C PHE A 259 -1.23 15.99 -0.77
N GLN A 260 -1.56 16.43 -1.97
CA GLN A 260 -2.91 16.87 -2.30
C GLN A 260 -3.71 15.74 -2.93
N ILE A 261 -4.94 15.55 -2.47
CA ILE A 261 -5.96 14.74 -3.16
C ILE A 261 -6.95 15.71 -3.80
N LEU A 262 -6.98 15.76 -5.12
CA LEU A 262 -7.89 16.60 -5.90
C LEU A 262 -9.18 15.82 -6.20
N TYR A 263 -10.32 16.49 -6.05
CA TYR A 263 -11.61 15.85 -6.30
C TYR A 263 -11.76 15.42 -7.77
N GLY A 264 -12.14 14.17 -7.98
CA GLY A 264 -12.26 13.59 -9.30
C GLY A 264 -10.95 13.36 -10.07
N ARG A 265 -9.78 13.63 -9.47
CA ARG A 265 -8.46 13.43 -10.09
C ARG A 265 -7.49 12.60 -9.25
N GLY A 266 -7.78 12.43 -7.94
CA GLY A 266 -6.93 11.68 -7.02
C GLY A 266 -5.68 12.44 -6.58
N ILE A 267 -4.59 11.72 -6.36
CA ILE A 267 -3.33 12.28 -5.86
C ILE A 267 -2.70 13.23 -6.89
N ASN A 268 -2.38 14.45 -6.48
CA ASN A 268 -1.71 15.43 -7.31
C ASN A 268 -0.21 15.14 -7.44
N ARG A 269 0.12 14.09 -8.21
CA ARG A 269 1.50 13.60 -8.41
C ARG A 269 2.42 14.69 -8.96
N ASN A 270 1.97 15.46 -9.97
CA ASN A 270 2.81 16.53 -10.54
C ASN A 270 3.08 17.64 -9.53
N GLY A 271 2.12 17.94 -8.65
CA GLY A 271 2.34 18.87 -7.54
C GLY A 271 3.41 18.40 -6.57
N GLU A 272 3.41 17.10 -6.19
CA GLU A 272 4.47 16.52 -5.37
C GLU A 272 5.83 16.56 -6.08
N LEU A 273 5.84 16.25 -7.39
CA LEU A 273 7.05 16.22 -8.18
C LEU A 273 7.72 17.61 -8.25
N VAL A 274 6.93 18.68 -8.35
CA VAL A 274 7.43 20.07 -8.28
C VAL A 274 8.05 20.34 -6.90
N ASP A 275 7.34 20.02 -5.81
CA ASP A 275 7.83 20.29 -4.46
C ASP A 275 9.11 19.53 -4.14
N LEU A 276 9.14 18.24 -4.47
CA LEU A 276 10.31 17.38 -4.27
C LEU A 276 11.45 17.79 -5.21
N GLY A 277 11.15 18.16 -6.47
CA GLY A 277 12.14 18.66 -7.41
C GLY A 277 12.85 19.93 -6.92
N VAL A 278 12.09 20.87 -6.33
CA VAL A 278 12.67 22.07 -5.70
C VAL A 278 13.47 21.69 -4.46
N LYS A 279 12.94 20.82 -3.58
CA LYS A 279 13.62 20.37 -2.37
C LYS A 279 14.98 19.73 -2.67
N HIS A 280 15.09 18.97 -3.77
CA HIS A 280 16.31 18.29 -4.18
C HIS A 280 17.22 19.11 -5.10
N GLY A 281 16.85 20.37 -5.40
CA GLY A 281 17.64 21.27 -6.28
C GLY A 281 17.67 20.79 -7.75
N LEU A 282 16.66 20.04 -8.18
CA LEU A 282 16.47 19.63 -9.57
C LEU A 282 15.65 20.65 -10.36
N VAL A 283 14.70 21.27 -9.67
CA VAL A 283 13.86 22.34 -10.19
C VAL A 283 14.25 23.64 -9.47
N ASP A 284 14.67 24.63 -10.23
CA ASP A 284 14.99 25.95 -9.70
C ASP A 284 13.71 26.74 -9.46
N LYS A 285 13.62 27.41 -8.29
CA LYS A 285 12.52 28.28 -7.95
C LYS A 285 13.04 29.70 -7.67
N SER A 286 12.58 30.68 -8.46
CA SER A 286 12.89 32.09 -8.26
C SER A 286 11.59 32.90 -8.18
N GLY A 287 11.20 33.27 -6.96
CA GLY A 287 9.89 33.88 -6.72
C GLY A 287 8.76 32.94 -7.13
N ALA A 288 7.90 33.37 -8.06
CA ALA A 288 6.81 32.56 -8.61
C ALA A 288 7.24 31.71 -9.82
N TRP A 289 8.44 31.87 -10.35
CA TRP A 289 8.92 31.16 -11.52
C TRP A 289 9.66 29.90 -11.20
N TYR A 290 9.44 28.89 -12.03
CA TYR A 290 10.12 27.59 -11.95
C TYR A 290 10.89 27.34 -13.24
N ALA A 291 12.08 26.73 -13.11
CA ALA A 291 12.92 26.34 -14.22
C ALA A 291 13.48 24.93 -14.04
N TYR A 292 13.68 24.23 -15.14
CA TYR A 292 14.33 22.93 -15.18
C TYR A 292 15.44 22.95 -16.24
N LYS A 293 16.67 22.58 -15.86
CA LYS A 293 17.86 22.66 -16.74
C LYS A 293 18.01 24.04 -17.43
N GLY A 294 17.73 25.13 -16.70
CA GLY A 294 17.81 26.49 -17.22
C GLY A 294 16.61 26.96 -18.06
N ASN A 295 15.69 26.10 -18.42
CA ASN A 295 14.47 26.44 -19.16
C ASN A 295 13.32 26.74 -18.20
N LYS A 296 12.61 27.85 -18.43
CA LYS A 296 11.40 28.19 -17.68
C LYS A 296 10.30 27.18 -17.99
N ILE A 297 9.72 26.55 -16.96
CA ILE A 297 8.67 25.53 -17.07
C ILE A 297 7.30 26.02 -16.57
N GLY A 298 7.22 27.22 -15.97
CA GLY A 298 5.96 27.84 -15.60
C GLY A 298 6.08 28.88 -14.50
N GLN A 299 5.00 29.66 -14.35
CA GLN A 299 4.81 30.58 -13.24
C GLN A 299 3.71 30.08 -12.33
N GLY A 300 4.03 29.81 -11.06
CA GLY A 300 3.15 29.19 -10.10
C GLY A 300 3.10 27.66 -10.24
N LYS A 301 2.92 26.99 -9.08
CA LYS A 301 2.95 25.51 -9.00
C LYS A 301 1.90 24.82 -9.88
N ALA A 302 0.69 25.43 -10.00
CA ALA A 302 -0.38 24.85 -10.82
C ALA A 302 0.00 24.78 -12.29
N ASN A 303 0.56 25.87 -12.85
CA ASN A 303 0.99 25.91 -14.25
C ASN A 303 2.16 24.97 -14.53
N VAL A 304 3.07 24.81 -13.57
CA VAL A 304 4.16 23.81 -13.67
C VAL A 304 3.59 22.40 -13.68
N GLY A 305 2.56 22.12 -12.86
CA GLY A 305 1.86 20.83 -12.87
C GLY A 305 1.22 20.53 -14.24
N ILE A 306 0.61 21.53 -14.89
CA ILE A 306 0.07 21.41 -16.25
C ILE A 306 1.20 21.14 -17.25
N TYR A 307 2.28 21.91 -17.20
CA TYR A 307 3.45 21.71 -18.06
C TYR A 307 4.01 20.29 -17.95
N LEU A 308 4.12 19.74 -16.73
CA LEU A 308 4.58 18.37 -16.53
C LEU A 308 3.59 17.30 -17.03
N THR A 309 2.30 17.63 -17.10
CA THR A 309 1.29 16.74 -17.72
C THR A 309 1.45 16.71 -19.24
N GLU A 310 1.77 17.85 -19.84
CA GLU A 310 2.00 17.98 -21.29
C GLU A 310 3.38 17.47 -21.72
N ASN A 311 4.34 17.35 -20.78
CA ASN A 311 5.71 16.89 -21.02
C ASN A 311 6.05 15.72 -20.08
N PRO A 312 5.46 14.52 -20.30
CA PRO A 312 5.60 13.37 -19.40
C PRO A 312 7.04 12.84 -19.33
N GLU A 313 7.85 13.03 -20.36
CA GLU A 313 9.27 12.68 -20.40
C GLU A 313 10.08 13.50 -19.38
N ILE A 314 9.79 14.80 -19.24
CA ILE A 314 10.45 15.67 -18.25
C ILE A 314 10.01 15.27 -16.84
N ALA A 315 8.71 14.99 -16.65
CA ALA A 315 8.19 14.51 -15.37
C ALA A 315 8.86 13.20 -14.96
N ALA A 316 8.98 12.24 -15.87
CA ALA A 316 9.63 10.96 -15.62
C ALA A 316 11.14 11.13 -15.31
N GLU A 317 11.83 12.03 -16.00
CA GLU A 317 13.24 12.32 -15.75
C GLU A 317 13.45 12.90 -14.33
N ILE A 318 12.64 13.88 -13.93
CA ILE A 318 12.70 14.49 -12.59
C ILE A 318 12.41 13.43 -11.53
N GLU A 319 11.37 12.62 -11.73
CA GLU A 319 11.02 11.53 -10.81
C GLU A 319 12.14 10.52 -10.64
N SER A 320 12.73 10.05 -11.75
CA SER A 320 13.84 9.11 -11.74
C SER A 320 15.03 9.65 -10.94
N GLN A 321 15.38 10.93 -11.12
CA GLN A 321 16.46 11.56 -10.36
C GLN A 321 16.14 11.69 -8.87
N ILE A 322 14.88 11.98 -8.50
CA ILE A 322 14.46 12.03 -7.09
C ILE A 322 14.54 10.62 -6.48
N ARG A 323 14.01 9.60 -7.17
CA ARG A 323 14.06 8.20 -6.70
C ARG A 323 15.49 7.73 -6.51
N ALA A 324 16.38 7.99 -7.43
CA ALA A 324 17.80 7.64 -7.32
C ALA A 324 18.48 8.30 -6.10
N LYS A 325 18.16 9.57 -5.82
CA LYS A 325 18.70 10.29 -4.65
C LYS A 325 18.18 9.78 -3.31
N GLU A 326 16.89 9.42 -3.23
CA GLU A 326 16.22 9.07 -1.96
C GLU A 326 16.20 7.56 -1.68
N LEU A 327 16.12 6.74 -2.71
CA LEU A 327 15.98 5.28 -2.58
C LEU A 327 17.27 4.52 -2.98
N GLY A 328 18.26 5.21 -3.59
CA GLY A 328 19.44 4.58 -4.15
C GLY A 328 19.09 3.74 -5.39
N ASP A 329 19.90 2.73 -5.71
CA ASP A 329 19.70 1.84 -6.88
C ASP A 329 18.53 0.85 -6.70
N VAL A 330 17.52 1.17 -5.90
CA VAL A 330 16.28 0.40 -5.85
C VAL A 330 15.41 0.81 -7.05
N SER A 331 15.83 0.39 -8.25
CA SER A 331 14.96 0.42 -9.42
C SER A 331 13.84 -0.61 -9.22
N PRO A 332 12.56 -0.27 -9.46
CA PRO A 332 11.52 -1.28 -9.59
C PRO A 332 11.92 -2.16 -10.80
N GLU A 333 12.20 -3.44 -10.57
CA GLU A 333 12.35 -4.38 -11.67
C GLU A 333 11.06 -4.38 -12.50
N ALA A 334 11.23 -4.16 -13.80
CA ALA A 334 10.17 -4.42 -14.77
C ALA A 334 9.74 -5.89 -14.62
N PRO A 335 8.45 -6.22 -14.74
CA PRO A 335 7.95 -7.57 -14.60
C PRO A 335 8.70 -8.50 -15.56
N ASP A 336 9.23 -9.60 -15.00
CA ASP A 336 9.89 -10.67 -15.74
C ASP A 336 8.88 -11.18 -16.79
N GLN A 337 9.18 -10.94 -18.07
CA GLN A 337 8.34 -11.46 -19.14
C GLN A 337 8.38 -12.99 -19.06
N PRO A 338 7.26 -13.69 -19.11
CA PRO A 338 7.27 -15.15 -19.15
C PRO A 338 8.07 -15.59 -20.37
N LYS A 339 9.14 -16.34 -20.12
CA LYS A 339 9.91 -17.00 -21.16
C LYS A 339 8.94 -17.89 -21.93
N GLN A 340 8.63 -17.51 -23.17
CA GLN A 340 7.98 -18.39 -24.13
C GLN A 340 8.95 -19.55 -24.41
N ASP A 341 8.72 -20.70 -23.79
CA ASP A 341 9.29 -21.96 -24.24
C ASP A 341 8.62 -22.33 -25.56
N PHE A 342 9.24 -21.92 -26.64
CA PHE A 342 9.05 -22.58 -27.91
C PHE A 342 9.84 -23.89 -27.87
N SER A 343 9.25 -24.98 -27.42
CA SER A 343 9.66 -26.32 -27.80
C SER A 343 8.89 -26.69 -29.05
N GLU A 344 9.58 -26.59 -30.21
CA GLU A 344 9.23 -27.33 -31.41
C GLU A 344 9.33 -28.83 -31.08
N GLU A 345 8.22 -29.55 -31.24
CA GLU A 345 8.11 -30.81 -31.99
C GLU A 345 6.64 -31.22 -32.07
#